data_2e3f6ca069b4bbeac4c50fe929b873ea
#
_entry.id   2e3f6ca069b4bbeac4c50fe929b873ea
#
_cell.length_a   1.000
_cell.length_b   1.000
_cell.length_c   1.000
_cell.angle_alpha   90.00
_cell.angle_beta   90.00
_cell.angle_gamma   90.00
#
_symmetry.space_group_name_H-M   'P 1'
#
loop_
_entity.id
_entity.type
_entity.pdbx_description
1 polymer ?
#
loop_
_entity_poly.entity_id
_entity_poly.type
_entity_poly.pdbx_seq_one_letter_code
_entity_poly.pdbx_strand_id
1 'polypeptide(L)'
;MSFLESLPRPFFVLAPMDDVTDTVFRQIIIDCAKPDLMLTEFVNVDGLQSPGREHLLHKLKLSKKEKPVIAQLWGLKPDNFYKTTKELAGMGFEGVDLNMGCPVKTVIKNGACAALINNRGLAGEIIDATAEAAGDTLPVSVKTRVGFTTVDMSWIEFLLNKKILNMLSIHARTAKQMSKVPPDYDLLGQAVQLRNSLAPSTLIVGNGDIMNRAHGEIIAKKYDLDGVMIGRGVLHDPFAFAAASPWPEWGKDQRLGLFKKHIELFIETYKEAERKFEPLRKFCKLYINGFEDASKMRESFMHTNTVEEALKSLTA
;
A
#
# COMPACT_ATOMS: atom_id res chain seq x y z
N MET A 1 -12.86 -19.40 8.42
CA MET A 1 -12.89 -18.56 7.19
C MET A 1 -12.07 -17.31 7.42
N SER A 2 -11.20 -16.99 6.48
CA SER A 2 -10.44 -15.72 6.51
C SER A 2 -11.41 -14.55 6.25
N PHE A 3 -11.19 -13.38 6.89
CA PHE A 3 -11.97 -12.17 6.61
C PHE A 3 -11.92 -11.79 5.11
N LEU A 4 -10.87 -12.17 4.40
CA LEU A 4 -10.71 -11.94 2.96
C LEU A 4 -11.82 -12.58 2.12
N GLU A 5 -12.41 -13.68 2.61
CA GLU A 5 -13.52 -14.38 1.92
C GLU A 5 -14.83 -13.59 2.01
N SER A 6 -14.99 -12.78 3.05
CA SER A 6 -16.17 -11.94 3.28
C SER A 6 -16.17 -10.61 2.52
N LEU A 7 -15.03 -10.24 1.90
CA LEU A 7 -14.96 -9.01 1.10
C LEU A 7 -15.83 -9.10 -0.15
N PRO A 8 -16.44 -7.98 -0.60
CA PRO A 8 -17.21 -7.95 -1.86
C PRO A 8 -16.31 -8.33 -3.06
N ARG A 9 -16.92 -8.67 -4.20
CA ARG A 9 -16.16 -8.93 -5.44
C ARG A 9 -16.63 -7.97 -6.55
N PRO A 10 -15.71 -7.25 -7.20
CA PRO A 10 -14.32 -7.05 -6.81
C PRO A 10 -14.20 -6.15 -5.56
N PHE A 11 -13.25 -6.46 -4.65
CA PHE A 11 -12.91 -5.56 -3.56
C PHE A 11 -11.82 -4.56 -3.95
N PHE A 12 -11.80 -3.42 -3.24
CA PHE A 12 -10.88 -2.32 -3.51
C PHE A 12 -9.87 -2.15 -2.38
N VAL A 13 -8.59 -2.12 -2.75
CA VAL A 13 -7.48 -2.09 -1.79
C VAL A 13 -6.72 -0.77 -1.89
N LEU A 14 -6.48 -0.11 -0.77
CA LEU A 14 -5.50 0.99 -0.70
C LEU A 14 -4.08 0.41 -0.68
N ALA A 15 -3.28 0.77 -1.70
CA ALA A 15 -1.92 0.28 -1.85
C ALA A 15 -0.97 0.76 -0.75
N PRO A 16 0.01 -0.07 -0.34
CA PRO A 16 1.09 0.35 0.54
C PRO A 16 2.02 1.34 -0.18
N MET A 17 2.18 2.53 0.37
CA MET A 17 3.06 3.58 -0.15
C MET A 17 3.86 4.22 0.99
N ASP A 18 5.19 4.12 0.91
CA ASP A 18 6.10 4.62 1.94
C ASP A 18 6.00 6.13 2.13
N ASP A 19 5.96 6.59 3.38
CA ASP A 19 5.68 7.97 3.78
C ASP A 19 4.39 8.56 3.18
N VAL A 20 3.43 7.74 2.81
CA VAL A 20 2.13 8.18 2.27
C VAL A 20 0.99 7.51 3.02
N THR A 21 0.92 6.17 3.02
CA THR A 21 -0.21 5.44 3.60
C THR A 21 0.00 5.11 5.08
N ASP A 22 0.44 6.11 5.87
CA ASP A 22 0.44 6.04 7.33
C ASP A 22 -0.99 6.02 7.90
N THR A 23 -1.11 5.80 9.20
CA THR A 23 -2.42 5.76 9.86
C THR A 23 -3.23 7.05 9.67
N VAL A 24 -2.56 8.20 9.59
CA VAL A 24 -3.24 9.50 9.42
C VAL A 24 -3.87 9.59 8.03
N PHE A 25 -3.08 9.35 6.98
CA PHE A 25 -3.61 9.43 5.62
C PHE A 25 -4.66 8.33 5.33
N ARG A 26 -4.47 7.11 5.87
CA ARG A 26 -5.50 6.06 5.77
C ARG A 26 -6.84 6.53 6.37
N GLN A 27 -6.82 7.23 7.51
CA GLN A 27 -8.03 7.78 8.12
C GLN A 27 -8.65 8.92 7.28
N ILE A 28 -7.85 9.76 6.65
CA ILE A 28 -8.35 10.77 5.69
C ILE A 28 -9.05 10.10 4.50
N ILE A 29 -8.46 9.05 3.95
CA ILE A 29 -9.09 8.30 2.85
C ILE A 29 -10.40 7.64 3.29
N ILE A 30 -10.47 7.10 4.52
CA ILE A 30 -11.73 6.56 5.08
C ILE A 30 -12.81 7.62 5.15
N ASP A 31 -12.48 8.83 5.56
CA ASP A 31 -13.44 9.94 5.67
C ASP A 31 -13.92 10.44 4.30
N CYS A 32 -13.12 10.26 3.27
CA CYS A 32 -13.50 10.56 1.89
C CYS A 32 -14.30 9.42 1.24
N ALA A 33 -13.69 8.23 1.19
CA ALA A 33 -14.32 7.02 0.66
C ALA A 33 -13.54 5.79 1.16
N LYS A 34 -14.12 5.03 2.09
CA LYS A 34 -13.46 3.88 2.72
C LYS A 34 -13.20 2.77 1.70
N PRO A 35 -11.94 2.32 1.50
CA PRO A 35 -11.64 1.11 0.75
C PRO A 35 -12.08 -0.15 1.53
N ASP A 36 -12.28 -1.26 0.82
CA ASP A 36 -12.66 -2.54 1.43
C ASP A 36 -11.52 -3.15 2.25
N LEU A 37 -10.27 -2.85 1.85
CA LEU A 37 -9.05 -3.32 2.51
C LEU A 37 -7.95 -2.25 2.39
N MET A 38 -7.11 -2.13 3.41
CA MET A 38 -5.93 -1.27 3.38
C MET A 38 -4.67 -2.02 3.76
N LEU A 39 -3.54 -1.60 3.19
CA LEU A 39 -2.22 -2.01 3.64
C LEU A 39 -1.51 -0.85 4.33
N THR A 40 -0.68 -1.16 5.33
CA THR A 40 0.20 -0.15 5.95
C THR A 40 1.29 0.31 4.98
N GLU A 41 2.07 1.31 5.35
CA GLU A 41 3.41 1.48 4.80
C GLU A 41 4.22 0.19 5.03
N PHE A 42 5.19 -0.09 4.17
CA PHE A 42 6.03 -1.27 4.38
C PHE A 42 7.11 -1.03 5.43
N VAL A 43 7.22 -1.94 6.39
CA VAL A 43 8.16 -1.84 7.50
C VAL A 43 9.27 -2.91 7.39
N ASN A 44 10.51 -2.50 7.70
CA ASN A 44 11.67 -3.39 7.65
C ASN A 44 11.71 -4.29 8.88
N VAL A 45 11.57 -5.62 8.68
CA VAL A 45 11.61 -6.59 9.80
C VAL A 45 12.99 -6.67 10.43
N ASP A 46 14.07 -6.50 9.63
CA ASP A 46 15.43 -6.53 10.16
C ASP A 46 15.72 -5.33 11.07
N GLY A 47 15.11 -4.17 10.72
CA GLY A 47 15.13 -2.97 11.55
C GLY A 47 14.27 -3.11 12.81
N LEU A 48 13.06 -3.70 12.70
CA LEU A 48 12.20 -3.96 13.87
C LEU A 48 12.82 -4.91 14.88
N GLN A 49 13.64 -5.86 14.42
CA GLN A 49 14.38 -6.82 15.27
C GLN A 49 15.80 -6.33 15.59
N SER A 50 16.02 -5.01 15.63
CA SER A 50 17.30 -4.34 15.92
C SER A 50 17.12 -3.21 16.94
N PRO A 51 18.23 -2.62 17.48
CA PRO A 51 18.16 -1.44 18.33
C PRO A 51 17.45 -0.22 17.67
N GLY A 52 17.34 -0.17 16.35
CA GLY A 52 16.64 0.88 15.61
C GLY A 52 15.10 0.74 15.59
N ARG A 53 14.51 -0.22 16.27
CA ARG A 53 13.08 -0.54 16.31
C ARG A 53 12.17 0.68 16.52
N GLU A 54 12.50 1.52 17.50
CA GLU A 54 11.67 2.67 17.88
C GLU A 54 11.41 3.63 16.72
N HIS A 55 12.36 3.77 15.80
CA HIS A 55 12.23 4.63 14.61
C HIS A 55 11.26 4.07 13.55
N LEU A 56 10.81 2.83 13.69
CA LEU A 56 9.94 2.15 12.73
C LEU A 56 8.52 1.92 13.26
N LEU A 57 8.31 1.98 14.58
CA LEU A 57 7.01 1.67 15.19
C LEU A 57 5.89 2.58 14.72
N HIS A 58 6.19 3.82 14.35
CA HIS A 58 5.18 4.74 13.81
C HIS A 58 4.48 4.20 12.56
N LYS A 59 5.15 3.35 11.75
CA LYS A 59 4.57 2.71 10.55
C LYS A 59 3.55 1.62 10.88
N LEU A 60 3.59 1.10 12.11
CA LEU A 60 2.65 0.09 12.62
C LEU A 60 1.54 0.70 13.49
N LYS A 61 1.42 2.02 13.57
CA LYS A 61 0.29 2.65 14.25
C LYS A 61 -1.01 2.30 13.50
N LEU A 62 -2.04 1.94 14.28
CA LEU A 62 -3.34 1.50 13.79
C LEU A 62 -4.46 2.12 14.63
N SER A 63 -5.47 2.70 13.98
CA SER A 63 -6.72 3.13 14.58
C SER A 63 -7.82 2.08 14.36
N LYS A 64 -8.71 1.90 15.31
CA LYS A 64 -9.88 1.00 15.18
C LYS A 64 -10.76 1.33 13.97
N LYS A 65 -10.80 2.60 13.55
CA LYS A 65 -11.55 3.10 12.40
C LYS A 65 -11.05 2.52 11.07
N GLU A 66 -9.77 2.15 11.00
CA GLU A 66 -9.11 1.74 9.76
C GLU A 66 -9.40 0.30 9.34
N LYS A 67 -9.87 -0.55 10.23
CA LYS A 67 -10.07 -1.98 9.97
C LYS A 67 -11.01 -2.25 8.78
N PRO A 68 -10.69 -3.25 7.91
CA PRO A 68 -9.54 -4.17 8.00
C PRO A 68 -8.23 -3.58 7.42
N VAL A 69 -7.11 -3.85 8.10
CA VAL A 69 -5.75 -3.44 7.68
C VAL A 69 -4.77 -4.60 7.77
N ILE A 70 -4.04 -4.83 6.71
CA ILE A 70 -2.93 -5.78 6.64
C ILE A 70 -1.60 -5.03 6.81
N ALA A 71 -0.71 -5.54 7.67
CA ALA A 71 0.64 -4.98 7.83
C ALA A 71 1.56 -5.46 6.71
N GLN A 72 2.20 -4.55 5.97
CA GLN A 72 3.16 -4.94 4.94
C GLN A 72 4.59 -4.92 5.47
N LEU A 73 5.29 -6.05 5.29
CA LEU A 73 6.64 -6.32 5.74
C LEU A 73 7.64 -6.44 4.59
N TRP A 74 8.89 -6.05 4.85
CA TRP A 74 10.00 -6.32 3.96
C TRP A 74 11.29 -6.56 4.74
N GLY A 75 12.24 -7.28 4.17
CA GLY A 75 13.51 -7.61 4.79
C GLY A 75 14.20 -8.77 4.07
N LEU A 76 15.19 -9.37 4.71
CA LEU A 76 15.98 -10.48 4.16
C LEU A 76 16.11 -11.69 5.09
N LYS A 77 15.83 -11.55 6.38
CA LYS A 77 16.04 -12.63 7.36
C LYS A 77 14.73 -13.34 7.70
N PRO A 78 14.51 -14.59 7.28
CA PRO A 78 13.28 -15.35 7.57
C PRO A 78 12.92 -15.34 9.05
N ASP A 79 13.91 -15.51 9.96
CA ASP A 79 13.68 -15.47 11.42
C ASP A 79 13.07 -14.14 11.89
N ASN A 80 13.44 -13.02 11.27
CA ASN A 80 12.90 -11.71 11.63
C ASN A 80 11.47 -11.52 11.10
N PHE A 81 11.14 -12.13 9.95
CA PHE A 81 9.75 -12.22 9.50
C PHE A 81 8.91 -13.06 10.47
N TYR A 82 9.41 -14.21 10.90
CA TYR A 82 8.74 -15.05 11.89
C TYR A 82 8.43 -14.26 13.17
N LYS A 83 9.44 -13.66 13.79
CA LYS A 83 9.31 -12.89 15.04
C LYS A 83 8.33 -11.73 14.88
N THR A 84 8.49 -10.93 13.82
CA THR A 84 7.63 -9.77 13.56
C THR A 84 6.18 -10.20 13.33
N THR A 85 5.94 -11.28 12.59
CA THR A 85 4.57 -11.80 12.35
C THR A 85 3.91 -12.24 13.66
N LYS A 86 4.63 -12.90 14.57
CA LYS A 86 4.13 -13.23 15.91
C LYS A 86 3.73 -11.99 16.71
N GLU A 87 4.50 -10.92 16.64
CA GLU A 87 4.18 -9.65 17.30
C GLU A 87 2.92 -9.01 16.70
N LEU A 88 2.78 -9.00 15.37
CA LEU A 88 1.63 -8.40 14.67
C LEU A 88 0.29 -9.06 15.03
N ALA A 89 0.28 -10.35 15.34
CA ALA A 89 -0.91 -11.07 15.78
C ALA A 89 -1.54 -10.44 17.05
N GLY A 90 -0.71 -9.84 17.93
CA GLY A 90 -1.17 -9.13 19.13
C GLY A 90 -1.50 -7.65 18.92
N MET A 91 -1.15 -7.06 17.78
CA MET A 91 -1.31 -5.63 17.52
C MET A 91 -2.66 -5.25 16.86
N GLY A 92 -3.46 -6.25 16.46
CA GLY A 92 -4.80 -6.04 15.91
C GLY A 92 -4.84 -5.81 14.40
N PHE A 93 -3.79 -6.18 13.67
CA PHE A 93 -3.81 -6.31 12.21
C PHE A 93 -4.59 -7.56 11.80
N GLU A 94 -5.28 -7.49 10.65
CA GLU A 94 -6.07 -8.59 10.12
C GLU A 94 -5.29 -9.52 9.18
N GLY A 95 -3.99 -9.25 8.94
CA GLY A 95 -3.14 -10.08 8.10
C GLY A 95 -1.74 -9.52 7.94
N VAL A 96 -0.89 -10.26 7.25
CA VAL A 96 0.49 -9.89 6.91
C VAL A 96 0.68 -9.95 5.40
N ASP A 97 1.31 -8.94 4.84
CA ASP A 97 1.69 -8.88 3.42
C ASP A 97 3.20 -8.77 3.25
N LEU A 98 3.75 -9.48 2.29
CA LEU A 98 5.17 -9.49 1.99
C LEU A 98 5.46 -8.62 0.76
N ASN A 99 6.30 -7.60 0.92
CA ASN A 99 6.70 -6.75 -0.20
C ASN A 99 7.78 -7.43 -1.04
N MET A 100 7.38 -7.98 -2.18
CA MET A 100 8.27 -8.55 -3.19
C MET A 100 8.17 -7.78 -4.53
N GLY A 101 7.88 -6.46 -4.45
CA GLY A 101 7.62 -5.66 -5.65
C GLY A 101 8.23 -4.26 -5.67
N CYS A 102 8.72 -3.72 -4.54
CA CYS A 102 9.31 -2.38 -4.49
C CYS A 102 10.60 -2.32 -5.33
N PRO A 103 10.70 -1.42 -6.35
CA PRO A 103 11.84 -1.33 -7.25
C PRO A 103 12.85 -0.26 -6.85
N VAL A 104 12.80 0.26 -5.62
CA VAL A 104 13.69 1.31 -5.14
C VAL A 104 15.14 0.80 -5.16
N LYS A 105 16.04 1.54 -5.81
CA LYS A 105 17.42 1.12 -6.09
C LYS A 105 18.20 0.69 -4.85
N THR A 106 18.09 1.43 -3.75
CA THR A 106 18.77 1.11 -2.48
C THR A 106 18.28 -0.21 -1.90
N VAL A 107 17.00 -0.51 -2.02
CA VAL A 107 16.37 -1.74 -1.51
C VAL A 107 16.77 -2.95 -2.35
N ILE A 108 16.65 -2.84 -3.70
CA ILE A 108 16.98 -3.96 -4.60
C ILE A 108 18.49 -4.26 -4.64
N LYS A 109 19.37 -3.24 -4.44
CA LYS A 109 20.83 -3.44 -4.33
C LYS A 109 21.19 -4.35 -3.16
N ASN A 110 20.41 -4.31 -2.09
CA ASN A 110 20.59 -5.16 -0.91
C ASN A 110 19.93 -6.55 -1.06
N GLY A 111 19.30 -6.85 -2.20
CA GLY A 111 18.66 -8.14 -2.45
C GLY A 111 17.21 -8.25 -1.98
N ALA A 112 16.61 -7.16 -1.46
CA ALA A 112 15.26 -7.17 -0.89
C ALA A 112 14.15 -6.77 -1.88
N CYS A 113 12.91 -6.96 -1.49
CA CYS A 113 11.70 -6.61 -2.23
C CYS A 113 11.69 -7.19 -3.65
N ALA A 114 11.68 -6.35 -4.72
CA ALA A 114 11.64 -6.85 -6.09
C ALA A 114 12.86 -7.73 -6.47
N ALA A 115 14.00 -7.61 -5.79
CA ALA A 115 15.16 -8.46 -6.04
C ALA A 115 14.90 -9.94 -5.68
N LEU A 116 13.95 -10.23 -4.77
CA LEU A 116 13.53 -11.58 -4.42
C LEU A 116 12.93 -12.36 -5.60
N ILE A 117 12.47 -11.69 -6.65
CA ILE A 117 12.01 -12.31 -7.90
C ILE A 117 13.12 -13.19 -8.50
N ASN A 118 14.39 -12.74 -8.38
CA ASN A 118 15.56 -13.47 -8.84
C ASN A 118 16.18 -14.41 -7.80
N ASN A 119 15.64 -14.43 -6.56
CA ASN A 119 16.08 -15.30 -5.49
C ASN A 119 14.90 -16.04 -4.86
N ARG A 120 14.35 -16.99 -5.64
CA ARG A 120 13.16 -17.77 -5.24
C ARG A 120 13.38 -18.63 -4.01
N GLY A 121 14.62 -19.07 -3.76
CA GLY A 121 14.96 -19.79 -2.54
C GLY A 121 14.66 -18.96 -1.30
N LEU A 122 15.28 -17.78 -1.19
CA LEU A 122 15.06 -16.87 -0.08
C LEU A 122 13.60 -16.38 -0.01
N ALA A 123 12.99 -16.08 -1.16
CA ALA A 123 11.56 -15.72 -1.19
C ALA A 123 10.68 -16.82 -0.58
N GLY A 124 10.98 -18.09 -0.91
CA GLY A 124 10.30 -19.24 -0.34
C GLY A 124 10.48 -19.36 1.17
N GLU A 125 11.70 -19.24 1.66
CA GLU A 125 12.01 -19.28 3.09
C GLU A 125 11.29 -18.17 3.88
N ILE A 126 11.23 -16.94 3.33
CA ILE A 126 10.51 -15.81 3.92
C ILE A 126 9.01 -16.11 3.99
N ILE A 127 8.41 -16.62 2.91
CA ILE A 127 6.99 -16.98 2.87
C ILE A 127 6.68 -18.07 3.91
N ASP A 128 7.49 -19.13 3.95
CA ASP A 128 7.29 -20.27 4.84
C ASP A 128 7.40 -19.84 6.32
N ALA A 129 8.43 -19.04 6.67
CA ALA A 129 8.60 -18.51 8.02
C ALA A 129 7.45 -17.58 8.45
N THR A 130 6.97 -16.75 7.53
CA THR A 130 5.82 -15.87 7.78
C THR A 130 4.55 -16.68 8.00
N ALA A 131 4.30 -17.67 7.16
CA ALA A 131 3.10 -18.52 7.25
C ALA A 131 3.11 -19.38 8.52
N GLU A 132 4.26 -19.95 8.91
CA GLU A 132 4.42 -20.68 10.17
C GLU A 132 4.09 -19.77 11.38
N ALA A 133 4.59 -18.53 11.37
CA ALA A 133 4.31 -17.58 12.43
C ALA A 133 2.85 -17.13 12.46
N ALA A 134 2.22 -16.94 11.31
CA ALA A 134 0.83 -16.52 11.16
C ALA A 134 -0.15 -17.60 11.63
N GLY A 135 0.19 -18.88 11.40
CA GLY A 135 -0.71 -20.00 11.68
C GLY A 135 -2.06 -19.82 11.00
N ASP A 136 -3.12 -20.26 11.69
CA ASP A 136 -4.50 -20.10 11.19
C ASP A 136 -5.13 -18.74 11.54
N THR A 137 -4.38 -17.86 12.20
CA THR A 137 -4.93 -16.61 12.75
C THR A 137 -4.82 -15.41 11.82
N LEU A 138 -3.76 -15.34 11.02
CA LEU A 138 -3.49 -14.23 10.11
C LEU A 138 -3.33 -14.74 8.67
N PRO A 139 -4.15 -14.28 7.72
CA PRO A 139 -3.89 -14.53 6.31
C PRO A 139 -2.56 -13.91 5.89
N VAL A 140 -1.83 -14.64 5.03
CA VAL A 140 -0.57 -14.21 4.44
C VAL A 140 -0.77 -13.87 2.97
N SER A 141 -0.25 -12.72 2.57
CA SER A 141 -0.30 -12.25 1.19
C SER A 141 1.09 -11.81 0.69
N VAL A 142 1.20 -11.70 -0.62
CA VAL A 142 2.41 -11.15 -1.27
C VAL A 142 2.00 -10.05 -2.23
N LYS A 143 2.70 -8.91 -2.18
CA LYS A 143 2.61 -7.89 -3.21
C LYS A 143 3.87 -7.92 -4.08
N THR A 144 3.70 -8.20 -5.38
CA THR A 144 4.80 -8.39 -6.32
C THR A 144 4.61 -7.68 -7.66
N ARG A 145 5.51 -7.97 -8.60
CA ARG A 145 5.48 -7.55 -10.02
C ARG A 145 5.57 -8.77 -10.92
N VAL A 146 5.26 -8.57 -12.21
CA VAL A 146 5.27 -9.63 -13.23
C VAL A 146 6.68 -10.05 -13.68
N GLY A 147 7.71 -9.61 -12.97
CA GLY A 147 9.11 -9.96 -13.25
C GLY A 147 10.07 -8.87 -12.80
N PHE A 148 11.38 -9.17 -12.84
CA PHE A 148 12.43 -8.21 -12.44
C PHE A 148 12.86 -7.32 -13.60
N THR A 149 13.60 -7.88 -14.56
CA THR A 149 14.07 -7.15 -15.76
C THR A 149 13.09 -7.32 -16.93
N THR A 150 12.64 -8.53 -17.15
CA THR A 150 11.67 -8.96 -18.16
C THR A 150 10.45 -9.57 -17.48
N VAL A 151 9.37 -9.74 -18.22
CA VAL A 151 8.21 -10.50 -17.77
C VAL A 151 8.63 -11.94 -17.47
N ASP A 152 8.24 -12.46 -16.34
CA ASP A 152 8.54 -13.80 -15.85
C ASP A 152 7.31 -14.39 -15.15
N MET A 153 6.41 -15.00 -15.90
CA MET A 153 5.21 -15.62 -15.35
C MET A 153 5.50 -16.87 -14.52
N SER A 154 6.68 -17.49 -14.69
CA SER A 154 7.08 -18.60 -13.82
C SER A 154 7.39 -18.16 -12.38
N TRP A 155 7.61 -16.85 -12.15
CA TRP A 155 7.64 -16.27 -10.81
C TRP A 155 6.24 -16.27 -10.17
N ILE A 156 5.21 -15.92 -10.93
CA ILE A 156 3.82 -15.95 -10.44
C ILE A 156 3.40 -17.41 -10.15
N GLU A 157 3.76 -18.34 -11.04
CA GLU A 157 3.55 -19.76 -10.84
C GLU A 157 4.24 -20.28 -9.57
N PHE A 158 5.50 -19.87 -9.32
CA PHE A 158 6.25 -20.20 -8.10
C PHE A 158 5.50 -19.73 -6.84
N LEU A 159 4.99 -18.51 -6.83
CA LEU A 159 4.23 -17.98 -5.68
C LEU A 159 2.93 -18.75 -5.46
N LEU A 160 2.18 -19.05 -6.51
CA LEU A 160 0.92 -19.81 -6.43
C LEU A 160 1.15 -21.25 -5.95
N ASN A 161 2.27 -21.87 -6.32
CA ASN A 161 2.63 -23.21 -5.85
C ASN A 161 2.91 -23.28 -4.34
N LYS A 162 3.13 -22.16 -3.67
CA LYS A 162 3.21 -22.12 -2.21
C LYS A 162 1.90 -22.52 -1.51
N LYS A 163 0.74 -22.34 -2.15
CA LYS A 163 -0.61 -22.74 -1.68
C LYS A 163 -1.05 -22.19 -0.33
N ILE A 164 -0.14 -21.60 0.43
CA ILE A 164 -0.38 -20.98 1.74
C ILE A 164 -0.72 -19.50 1.63
N LEU A 165 -0.58 -18.92 0.42
CA LEU A 165 -0.90 -17.52 0.18
C LEU A 165 -2.41 -17.34 0.03
N ASN A 166 -2.99 -16.49 0.87
CA ASN A 166 -4.41 -16.16 0.80
C ASN A 166 -4.70 -15.11 -0.29
N MET A 167 -3.73 -14.24 -0.60
CA MET A 167 -3.88 -13.19 -1.60
C MET A 167 -2.54 -12.90 -2.30
N LEU A 168 -2.59 -12.64 -3.60
CA LEU A 168 -1.46 -12.23 -4.41
C LEU A 168 -1.80 -10.92 -5.14
N SER A 169 -1.16 -9.82 -4.75
CA SER A 169 -1.32 -8.51 -5.39
C SER A 169 -0.23 -8.31 -6.45
N ILE A 170 -0.60 -8.15 -7.71
CA ILE A 170 0.31 -8.14 -8.84
C ILE A 170 0.31 -6.77 -9.52
N HIS A 171 1.45 -6.07 -9.49
CA HIS A 171 1.64 -4.89 -10.32
C HIS A 171 2.01 -5.32 -11.74
N ALA A 172 1.19 -4.95 -12.71
CA ALA A 172 1.29 -5.34 -14.12
C ALA A 172 2.45 -4.68 -14.89
N ARG A 173 3.63 -4.63 -14.26
CA ARG A 173 4.92 -4.15 -14.80
C ARG A 173 6.08 -4.90 -14.16
N THR A 174 7.21 -4.99 -14.87
CA THR A 174 8.46 -5.47 -14.25
C THR A 174 9.06 -4.43 -13.30
N ALA A 175 10.01 -4.84 -12.46
CA ALA A 175 10.73 -3.92 -11.57
C ALA A 175 11.52 -2.87 -12.38
N LYS A 176 12.16 -3.27 -13.47
CA LYS A 176 12.93 -2.39 -14.37
C LYS A 176 12.07 -1.35 -15.06
N GLN A 177 10.85 -1.68 -15.43
CA GLN A 177 9.89 -0.75 -16.03
C GLN A 177 9.44 0.35 -15.05
N MET A 178 9.42 0.08 -13.74
CA MET A 178 8.95 1.01 -12.72
C MET A 178 7.53 1.54 -13.03
N SER A 179 7.42 2.82 -13.46
CA SER A 179 6.18 3.47 -13.94
C SER A 179 6.40 4.16 -15.29
N LYS A 180 7.40 3.75 -16.06
CA LYS A 180 7.82 4.45 -17.29
C LYS A 180 7.05 4.02 -18.54
N VAL A 181 6.34 2.91 -18.47
CA VAL A 181 5.52 2.35 -19.55
C VAL A 181 4.12 2.09 -19.04
N PRO A 182 3.08 1.95 -19.86
CA PRO A 182 1.77 1.51 -19.44
C PRO A 182 1.82 0.12 -18.78
N PRO A 183 0.91 -0.20 -17.81
CA PRO A 183 0.79 -1.55 -17.27
C PRO A 183 0.23 -2.50 -18.34
N ASP A 184 0.74 -3.71 -18.37
CA ASP A 184 0.23 -4.78 -19.22
C ASP A 184 -0.78 -5.63 -18.42
N TYR A 185 -2.04 -5.26 -18.47
CA TYR A 185 -3.08 -5.95 -17.72
C TYR A 185 -3.40 -7.37 -18.24
N ASP A 186 -3.03 -7.73 -19.49
CA ASP A 186 -3.22 -9.08 -19.99
C ASP A 186 -2.43 -10.11 -19.17
N LEU A 187 -1.30 -9.68 -18.56
CA LEU A 187 -0.54 -10.50 -17.61
C LEU A 187 -1.29 -10.79 -16.31
N LEU A 188 -2.24 -9.94 -15.91
CA LEU A 188 -3.12 -10.22 -14.77
C LEU A 188 -4.12 -11.34 -15.12
N GLY A 189 -4.66 -11.33 -16.33
CA GLY A 189 -5.51 -12.42 -16.83
C GLY A 189 -4.77 -13.75 -16.87
N GLN A 190 -3.49 -13.75 -17.32
CA GLN A 190 -2.65 -14.96 -17.27
C GLN A 190 -2.42 -15.44 -15.82
N ALA A 191 -2.20 -14.51 -14.88
CA ALA A 191 -2.05 -14.85 -13.47
C ALA A 191 -3.35 -15.48 -12.89
N VAL A 192 -4.53 -15.00 -13.29
CA VAL A 192 -5.82 -15.62 -12.92
C VAL A 192 -5.94 -17.04 -13.47
N GLN A 193 -5.56 -17.28 -14.73
CA GLN A 193 -5.55 -18.63 -15.30
C GLN A 193 -4.61 -19.57 -14.54
N LEU A 194 -3.41 -19.14 -14.21
CA LEU A 194 -2.47 -19.91 -13.37
C LEU A 194 -3.08 -20.19 -11.99
N ARG A 195 -3.67 -19.17 -11.33
CA ARG A 195 -4.33 -19.32 -10.03
C ARG A 195 -5.44 -20.38 -10.07
N ASN A 196 -6.30 -20.33 -11.09
CA ASN A 196 -7.43 -21.26 -11.21
C ASN A 196 -6.95 -22.72 -11.29
N SER A 197 -5.79 -22.96 -11.88
CA SER A 197 -5.19 -24.29 -12.02
C SER A 197 -4.39 -24.75 -10.79
N LEU A 198 -3.65 -23.84 -10.14
CA LEU A 198 -2.65 -24.18 -9.12
C LEU A 198 -3.11 -23.93 -7.68
N ALA A 199 -3.85 -22.85 -7.46
CA ALA A 199 -4.24 -22.37 -6.14
C ALA A 199 -5.59 -21.63 -6.17
N PRO A 200 -6.70 -22.33 -6.45
CA PRO A 200 -8.02 -21.69 -6.69
C PRO A 200 -8.56 -20.88 -5.51
N SER A 201 -8.04 -21.10 -4.29
CA SER A 201 -8.41 -20.33 -3.10
C SER A 201 -7.62 -19.03 -2.93
N THR A 202 -6.51 -18.82 -3.67
CA THR A 202 -5.71 -17.60 -3.58
C THR A 202 -6.38 -16.45 -4.33
N LEU A 203 -6.60 -15.32 -3.68
CA LEU A 203 -7.20 -14.14 -4.31
C LEU A 203 -6.19 -13.38 -5.16
N ILE A 204 -6.56 -13.01 -6.38
CA ILE A 204 -5.72 -12.18 -7.27
C ILE A 204 -6.20 -10.74 -7.26
N VAL A 205 -5.29 -9.84 -6.87
CA VAL A 205 -5.51 -8.39 -6.84
C VAL A 205 -4.68 -7.72 -7.91
N GLY A 206 -5.32 -7.06 -8.86
CA GLY A 206 -4.66 -6.31 -9.93
C GLY A 206 -4.19 -4.93 -9.46
N ASN A 207 -2.98 -4.54 -9.86
CA ASN A 207 -2.41 -3.22 -9.58
C ASN A 207 -1.64 -2.67 -10.79
N GLY A 208 -1.57 -1.35 -10.91
CA GLY A 208 -0.88 -0.62 -11.98
C GLY A 208 -1.76 0.46 -12.57
N ASP A 209 -1.48 1.74 -12.26
CA ASP A 209 -2.18 2.95 -12.76
C ASP A 209 -3.74 2.90 -12.71
N ILE A 210 -4.30 2.12 -11.79
CA ILE A 210 -5.73 2.16 -11.50
C ILE A 210 -6.00 3.45 -10.71
N MET A 211 -6.76 4.36 -11.32
CA MET A 211 -6.92 5.72 -10.82
C MET A 211 -8.09 5.87 -9.85
N ASN A 212 -9.18 5.14 -10.07
CA ASN A 212 -10.42 5.24 -9.30
C ASN A 212 -11.23 3.95 -9.37
N ARG A 213 -12.33 3.91 -8.65
CA ARG A 213 -13.23 2.77 -8.57
C ARG A 213 -13.76 2.33 -9.94
N ALA A 214 -14.30 3.24 -10.74
CA ALA A 214 -14.86 2.92 -12.05
C ALA A 214 -13.83 2.28 -12.98
N HIS A 215 -12.60 2.81 -13.03
CA HIS A 215 -11.50 2.20 -13.79
C HIS A 215 -11.17 0.81 -13.24
N GLY A 216 -11.13 0.66 -11.92
CA GLY A 216 -10.87 -0.63 -11.26
C GLY A 216 -11.92 -1.69 -11.59
N GLU A 217 -13.20 -1.34 -11.59
CA GLU A 217 -14.32 -2.24 -11.94
C GLU A 217 -14.20 -2.76 -13.38
N ILE A 218 -13.82 -1.88 -14.33
CA ILE A 218 -13.59 -2.28 -15.73
C ILE A 218 -12.46 -3.31 -15.82
N ILE A 219 -11.34 -3.06 -15.16
CA ILE A 219 -10.16 -3.95 -15.18
C ILE A 219 -10.50 -5.27 -14.48
N ALA A 220 -11.13 -5.23 -13.31
CA ALA A 220 -11.49 -6.43 -12.57
C ALA A 220 -12.43 -7.32 -13.38
N LYS A 221 -13.46 -6.76 -13.99
CA LYS A 221 -14.42 -7.49 -14.83
C LYS A 221 -13.75 -8.11 -16.07
N LYS A 222 -12.87 -7.34 -16.74
CA LYS A 222 -12.20 -7.81 -17.96
C LYS A 222 -11.29 -9.02 -17.73
N TYR A 223 -10.61 -9.05 -16.58
CA TYR A 223 -9.56 -10.05 -16.28
C TYR A 223 -9.95 -11.02 -15.16
N ASP A 224 -11.22 -11.02 -14.72
CA ASP A 224 -11.76 -11.89 -13.66
C ASP A 224 -10.94 -11.82 -12.35
N LEU A 225 -10.59 -10.58 -11.95
CA LEU A 225 -9.84 -10.33 -10.72
C LEU A 225 -10.75 -10.34 -9.49
N ASP A 226 -10.27 -10.90 -8.39
CA ASP A 226 -10.99 -10.87 -7.10
C ASP A 226 -11.03 -9.45 -6.50
N GLY A 227 -10.00 -8.66 -6.76
CA GLY A 227 -9.91 -7.27 -6.32
C GLY A 227 -8.95 -6.44 -7.15
N VAL A 228 -8.95 -5.13 -6.88
CA VAL A 228 -8.03 -4.17 -7.49
C VAL A 228 -7.42 -3.25 -6.46
N MET A 229 -6.16 -2.88 -6.67
CA MET A 229 -5.40 -2.04 -5.75
C MET A 229 -5.12 -0.68 -6.35
N ILE A 230 -5.60 0.39 -5.68
CA ILE A 230 -5.36 1.78 -6.05
C ILE A 230 -4.19 2.33 -5.22
N GLY A 231 -3.17 2.85 -5.91
CA GLY A 231 -2.04 3.54 -5.29
C GLY A 231 -2.11 5.03 -5.56
N ARG A 232 -1.35 5.53 -6.52
CA ARG A 232 -1.24 6.96 -6.84
C ARG A 232 -2.56 7.66 -7.17
N GLY A 233 -3.61 6.92 -7.50
CA GLY A 233 -4.96 7.48 -7.73
C GLY A 233 -5.42 8.35 -6.56
N VAL A 234 -5.20 7.93 -5.31
CA VAL A 234 -5.59 8.69 -4.12
C VAL A 234 -4.81 10.00 -3.92
N LEU A 235 -3.67 10.18 -4.60
CA LEU A 235 -2.90 11.43 -4.61
C LEU A 235 -3.39 12.41 -5.68
N HIS A 236 -4.32 11.99 -6.53
CA HIS A 236 -5.04 12.84 -7.50
C HIS A 236 -6.46 13.13 -7.01
N ASP A 237 -7.07 12.13 -6.36
CA ASP A 237 -8.45 12.19 -5.86
C ASP A 237 -8.57 11.37 -4.57
N PRO A 238 -8.76 11.99 -3.39
CA PRO A 238 -8.91 11.27 -2.13
C PRO A 238 -10.20 10.44 -2.07
N PHE A 239 -11.16 10.68 -2.97
CA PHE A 239 -12.39 9.91 -3.14
C PHE A 239 -12.25 8.80 -4.20
N ALA A 240 -11.05 8.38 -4.55
CA ALA A 240 -10.80 7.38 -5.60
C ALA A 240 -11.54 6.05 -5.39
N PHE A 241 -11.99 5.75 -4.17
CA PHE A 241 -12.79 4.56 -3.84
C PHE A 241 -14.30 4.80 -3.90
N ALA A 242 -14.77 6.03 -4.05
CA ALA A 242 -16.18 6.33 -4.19
C ALA A 242 -16.73 5.88 -5.55
N ALA A 243 -18.02 5.52 -5.58
CA ALA A 243 -18.71 5.24 -6.84
C ALA A 243 -18.77 6.50 -7.75
N ALA A 244 -18.96 7.68 -7.13
CA ALA A 244 -18.85 8.97 -7.77
C ALA A 244 -18.05 9.90 -6.86
N SER A 245 -16.97 10.47 -7.39
CA SER A 245 -16.13 11.39 -6.63
C SER A 245 -16.68 12.81 -6.67
N PRO A 246 -16.86 13.49 -5.53
CA PRO A 246 -17.17 14.91 -5.50
C PRO A 246 -15.95 15.81 -5.70
N TRP A 247 -14.74 15.25 -5.67
CA TRP A 247 -13.48 15.98 -5.67
C TRP A 247 -13.28 16.96 -6.82
N PRO A 248 -13.70 16.66 -8.08
CA PRO A 248 -13.61 17.60 -9.19
C PRO A 248 -14.38 18.91 -8.95
N GLU A 249 -15.50 18.82 -8.22
CA GLU A 249 -16.39 19.96 -7.92
C GLU A 249 -15.98 20.75 -6.67
N TRP A 250 -15.01 20.23 -5.88
CA TRP A 250 -14.56 20.88 -4.67
C TRP A 250 -13.77 22.17 -4.96
N GLY A 251 -14.21 23.28 -4.37
CA GLY A 251 -13.50 24.54 -4.38
C GLY A 251 -12.35 24.64 -3.39
N LYS A 252 -11.70 25.81 -3.35
CA LYS A 252 -10.55 26.14 -2.47
C LYS A 252 -10.83 25.74 -1.02
N ASP A 253 -11.92 26.23 -0.44
CA ASP A 253 -12.20 26.07 1.00
C ASP A 253 -12.37 24.62 1.42
N GLN A 254 -13.06 23.81 0.60
CA GLN A 254 -13.25 22.38 0.88
C GLN A 254 -11.92 21.62 0.83
N ARG A 255 -11.10 21.88 -0.18
CA ARG A 255 -9.77 21.25 -0.35
C ARG A 255 -8.82 21.63 0.79
N LEU A 256 -8.74 22.92 1.13
CA LEU A 256 -7.91 23.41 2.23
C LEU A 256 -8.43 22.95 3.59
N GLY A 257 -9.74 22.85 3.77
CA GLY A 257 -10.37 22.28 4.97
C GLY A 257 -9.97 20.82 5.18
N LEU A 258 -9.94 20.01 4.12
CA LEU A 258 -9.48 18.62 4.21
C LEU A 258 -7.97 18.54 4.51
N PHE A 259 -7.16 19.44 3.94
CA PHE A 259 -5.72 19.47 4.25
C PHE A 259 -5.46 19.89 5.69
N LYS A 260 -6.16 20.92 6.18
CA LYS A 260 -6.12 21.32 7.59
C LYS A 260 -6.45 20.15 8.51
N LYS A 261 -7.54 19.43 8.24
CA LYS A 261 -7.91 18.21 8.99
C LYS A 261 -6.79 17.16 8.96
N HIS A 262 -6.12 16.96 7.82
CA HIS A 262 -5.00 16.03 7.69
C HIS A 262 -3.84 16.44 8.61
N ILE A 263 -3.48 17.73 8.62
CA ILE A 263 -2.41 18.27 9.47
C ILE A 263 -2.79 18.14 10.96
N GLU A 264 -4.01 18.51 11.34
CA GLU A 264 -4.49 18.41 12.72
C GLU A 264 -4.46 16.97 13.22
N LEU A 265 -4.95 16.01 12.42
CA LEU A 265 -4.91 14.60 12.76
C LEU A 265 -3.47 14.06 12.85
N PHE A 266 -2.55 14.60 12.04
CA PHE A 266 -1.13 14.26 12.14
C PHE A 266 -0.54 14.69 13.48
N ILE A 267 -0.83 15.90 13.94
CA ILE A 267 -0.40 16.42 15.26
C ILE A 267 -0.96 15.57 16.41
N GLU A 268 -2.24 15.23 16.34
CA GLU A 268 -2.90 14.40 17.34
C GLU A 268 -2.33 12.99 17.41
N THR A 269 -1.92 12.43 16.26
CA THR A 269 -1.46 11.05 16.14
C THR A 269 0.00 10.86 16.50
N TYR A 270 0.86 11.82 16.13
CA TYR A 270 2.30 11.69 16.29
C TYR A 270 2.85 12.77 17.22
N LYS A 271 3.66 12.35 18.21
CA LYS A 271 4.52 13.26 18.92
C LYS A 271 5.64 13.71 17.97
N GLU A 272 6.15 14.93 18.14
CA GLU A 272 7.22 15.51 17.32
C GLU A 272 8.46 14.58 17.21
N ALA A 273 8.80 13.90 18.31
CA ALA A 273 9.91 12.95 18.35
C ALA A 273 9.63 11.62 17.58
N GLU A 274 8.36 11.28 17.30
CA GLU A 274 8.00 10.03 16.63
C GLU A 274 8.00 10.17 15.09
N ARG A 275 7.53 11.32 14.59
CA ARG A 275 7.47 11.56 13.14
C ARG A 275 7.59 13.06 12.84
N LYS A 276 8.52 13.37 11.96
CA LYS A 276 8.73 14.72 11.47
C LYS A 276 7.60 15.19 10.56
N PHE A 277 7.43 16.49 10.42
CA PHE A 277 6.40 17.15 9.62
C PHE A 277 6.65 17.05 8.10
N GLU A 278 7.90 16.95 7.66
CA GLU A 278 8.26 17.03 6.24
C GLU A 278 7.48 16.09 5.29
N PRO A 279 7.09 14.86 5.68
CA PRO A 279 6.25 13.99 4.83
C PRO A 279 4.93 14.63 4.41
N LEU A 280 4.33 15.52 5.20
CA LEU A 280 3.08 16.20 4.85
C LEU A 280 3.21 17.08 3.60
N ARG A 281 4.41 17.57 3.26
CA ARG A 281 4.66 18.34 2.04
C ARG A 281 4.33 17.55 0.76
N LYS A 282 4.40 16.22 0.80
CA LYS A 282 4.05 15.35 -0.35
C LYS A 282 2.59 15.50 -0.76
N PHE A 283 1.71 15.85 0.20
CA PHE A 283 0.28 15.99 -0.03
C PHE A 283 -0.13 17.39 -0.52
N CYS A 284 0.79 18.34 -0.50
CA CYS A 284 0.54 19.72 -0.91
C CYS A 284 -0.14 19.79 -2.30
N LYS A 285 0.36 19.02 -3.28
CA LYS A 285 -0.19 18.98 -4.64
C LYS A 285 -1.58 18.34 -4.70
N LEU A 286 -1.92 17.45 -3.79
CA LEU A 286 -3.27 16.87 -3.71
C LEU A 286 -4.29 17.92 -3.32
N TYR A 287 -4.02 18.66 -2.24
CA TYR A 287 -4.99 19.58 -1.63
C TYR A 287 -4.96 20.99 -2.22
N ILE A 288 -3.78 21.52 -2.49
CA ILE A 288 -3.59 22.87 -3.01
C ILE A 288 -3.52 22.78 -4.55
N ASN A 289 -4.67 22.56 -5.18
CA ASN A 289 -4.78 22.38 -6.64
C ASN A 289 -6.21 22.73 -7.12
N GLY A 290 -6.35 23.14 -8.37
CA GLY A 290 -7.64 23.35 -9.01
C GLY A 290 -8.33 24.68 -8.68
N PHE A 291 -7.63 25.66 -8.11
CA PHE A 291 -8.13 27.00 -7.82
C PHE A 291 -7.06 28.07 -8.11
N GLU A 292 -7.51 29.33 -8.19
CA GLU A 292 -6.63 30.47 -8.43
C GLU A 292 -5.56 30.60 -7.33
N ASP A 293 -4.36 31.05 -7.69
CA ASP A 293 -3.18 31.16 -6.80
C ASP A 293 -2.67 29.87 -6.12
N ALA A 294 -3.22 28.71 -6.49
CA ALA A 294 -2.77 27.42 -5.92
C ALA A 294 -1.25 27.21 -6.07
N SER A 295 -0.64 27.72 -7.14
CA SER A 295 0.83 27.59 -7.33
C SER A 295 1.63 28.38 -6.29
N LYS A 296 1.26 29.63 -6.03
CA LYS A 296 1.91 30.48 -5.02
C LYS A 296 1.72 29.91 -3.61
N MET A 297 0.50 29.44 -3.33
CA MET A 297 0.20 28.82 -2.03
C MET A 297 1.03 27.54 -1.80
N ARG A 298 1.20 26.67 -2.84
CA ARG A 298 2.11 25.52 -2.72
C ARG A 298 3.55 25.92 -2.46
N GLU A 299 4.05 26.94 -3.14
CA GLU A 299 5.40 27.46 -2.92
C GLU A 299 5.56 27.93 -1.47
N SER A 300 4.64 28.76 -0.96
CA SER A 300 4.63 29.19 0.44
C SER A 300 4.61 28.01 1.41
N PHE A 301 3.71 27.03 1.19
CA PHE A 301 3.61 25.84 2.03
C PHE A 301 4.90 25.01 2.05
N MET A 302 5.58 24.86 0.90
CA MET A 302 6.83 24.09 0.80
C MET A 302 7.99 24.71 1.59
N HIS A 303 7.93 26.01 1.90
CA HIS A 303 8.93 26.72 2.72
C HIS A 303 8.61 26.70 4.22
N THR A 304 7.46 26.17 4.66
CA THR A 304 7.14 26.07 6.09
C THR A 304 8.03 25.03 6.78
N ASN A 305 8.46 25.30 7.99
CA ASN A 305 9.34 24.42 8.77
C ASN A 305 8.65 23.83 10.01
N THR A 306 7.51 24.43 10.40
CA THR A 306 6.72 23.97 11.53
C THR A 306 5.27 23.73 11.12
N VAL A 307 4.55 23.00 11.95
CA VAL A 307 3.13 22.72 11.74
C VAL A 307 2.30 24.01 11.84
N GLU A 308 2.66 24.92 12.75
CA GLU A 308 2.01 26.21 12.94
C GLU A 308 2.15 27.08 11.70
N GLU A 309 3.35 27.14 11.12
CA GLU A 309 3.60 27.85 9.86
C GLU A 309 2.77 27.25 8.72
N ALA A 310 2.69 25.90 8.66
CA ALA A 310 1.90 25.20 7.65
C ALA A 310 0.40 25.52 7.76
N LEU A 311 -0.18 25.44 8.94
CA LEU A 311 -1.57 25.80 9.19
C LEU A 311 -1.85 27.27 8.85
N LYS A 312 -0.95 28.19 9.24
CA LYS A 312 -1.06 29.61 8.91
C LYS A 312 -1.01 29.87 7.40
N SER A 313 -0.18 29.15 6.66
CA SER A 313 -0.07 29.31 5.21
C SER A 313 -1.32 28.86 4.45
N LEU A 314 -2.20 28.04 5.06
CA LEU A 314 -3.48 27.63 4.47
C LEU A 314 -4.60 28.66 4.69
N THR A 315 -4.42 29.65 5.56
CA THR A 315 -5.42 30.69 5.87
C THR A 315 -5.10 32.04 5.21
N ALA A 316 -3.97 32.14 4.53
CA ALA A 316 -3.54 33.29 3.76
C ALA A 316 -4.05 33.16 2.30
#